data_018b37eea140aa3641b45da8c7b2005e
#
_entry.id   018b37eea140aa3641b45da8c7b2005e
#
_cell.length_a   1.000
_cell.length_b   1.000
_cell.length_c   1.000
_cell.angle_alpha   90.00
_cell.angle_beta   90.00
_cell.angle_gamma   90.00
#
_symmetry.space_group_name_H-M   'P 1'
#
loop_
_entity.id
_entity.type
_entity.pdbx_description
1 polymer ?
#
loop_
_entity_poly.entity_id
_entity_poly.type
_entity_poly.pdbx_seq_one_letter_code
_entity_poly.pdbx_strand_id
1 'polypeptide(L)'
;MGENLQDDSQRKVLAGSLQKKTKIAYGVGAVGKDMVYMLVASYILYYYNSVLGVSSVFIGTVLMAARVFDAFNDPIMGIVVAKTRSRWGRFRPWIFSGTVLNAVVLYAMFAVPESMGAGGMKVFLTVAYFLWGITYTLMDIPYWSMIPAITEPGKERENLSALARSCAGVGSAIPTVLTMIVVPAISGAALAADKLNITDYRIGFKWWALLVAVVFVISEVICVANVKEKGDTIVESHGIGEMFHSLVTNDQALAVVITIVLVNSALYITSNLLIYFFTYDIGSESGYALFSAFGGGAQILAMMLFPLFRKKMSKRKLFVHSVVYE
;
A
#
# COMPACT_ATOMS: atom_id res chain seq x y z
N MET A 1 -16.15 -37.41 32.10
CA MET A 1 -15.43 -36.16 32.34
C MET A 1 -14.14 -36.05 31.48
N GLY A 2 -13.64 -37.15 30.92
CA GLY A 2 -12.44 -37.18 30.07
C GLY A 2 -12.69 -36.92 28.58
N GLU A 3 -13.88 -37.21 28.05
CA GLU A 3 -14.18 -37.02 26.62
C GLU A 3 -14.36 -35.54 26.21
N ASN A 4 -14.86 -34.69 27.11
CA ASN A 4 -15.04 -33.25 26.82
C ASN A 4 -13.71 -32.48 26.75
N LEU A 5 -12.64 -32.92 27.41
CA LEU A 5 -11.33 -32.27 27.41
C LEU A 5 -10.52 -32.61 26.16
N GLN A 6 -10.73 -33.78 25.55
CA GLN A 6 -10.09 -34.15 24.29
C GLN A 6 -10.76 -33.45 23.09
N ASP A 7 -12.09 -33.30 23.12
CA ASP A 7 -12.84 -32.58 22.06
C ASP A 7 -12.53 -31.07 22.07
N ASP A 8 -12.37 -30.47 23.25
CA ASP A 8 -11.97 -29.06 23.40
C ASP A 8 -10.51 -28.80 22.99
N SER A 9 -9.63 -29.78 23.23
CA SER A 9 -8.24 -29.72 22.76
C SER A 9 -8.15 -29.89 21.25
N GLN A 10 -8.95 -30.80 20.68
CA GLN A 10 -9.01 -30.99 19.22
C GLN A 10 -9.75 -29.84 18.55
N ARG A 11 -10.77 -29.24 19.14
CA ARG A 11 -11.38 -27.99 18.64
C ARG A 11 -10.42 -26.81 18.70
N LYS A 12 -9.59 -26.70 19.73
CA LYS A 12 -8.50 -25.69 19.77
C LYS A 12 -7.38 -25.95 18.76
N VAL A 13 -7.09 -27.20 18.44
CA VAL A 13 -6.12 -27.58 17.39
C VAL A 13 -6.72 -27.43 15.99
N LEU A 14 -8.04 -27.67 15.82
CA LEU A 14 -8.78 -27.45 14.55
C LEU A 14 -9.20 -25.99 14.35
N ALA A 15 -9.32 -25.18 15.40
CA ALA A 15 -9.30 -23.72 15.33
C ALA A 15 -7.89 -23.18 14.95
N GLY A 16 -6.94 -24.09 14.78
CA GLY A 16 -5.53 -23.84 14.57
C GLY A 16 -5.16 -23.25 13.24
N SER A 17 -4.14 -22.52 13.29
CA SER A 17 -3.30 -21.83 12.30
C SER A 17 -3.88 -21.73 10.87
N LEU A 18 -3.98 -20.50 10.43
CA LEU A 18 -4.35 -20.14 9.05
C LEU A 18 -3.57 -21.01 8.05
N GLN A 19 -4.28 -21.63 7.11
CA GLN A 19 -3.67 -22.51 6.10
C GLN A 19 -2.55 -21.77 5.36
N LYS A 20 -1.45 -22.46 5.04
CA LYS A 20 -0.34 -21.89 4.28
C LYS A 20 -0.81 -21.22 2.97
N LYS A 21 -1.78 -21.84 2.28
CA LYS A 21 -2.37 -21.30 1.06
C LYS A 21 -2.99 -19.92 1.26
N THR A 22 -3.73 -19.72 2.36
CA THR A 22 -4.35 -18.44 2.69
C THR A 22 -3.29 -17.38 3.03
N LYS A 23 -2.24 -17.74 3.77
CA LYS A 23 -1.12 -16.82 4.09
C LYS A 23 -0.40 -16.37 2.82
N ILE A 24 -0.09 -17.30 1.92
CA ILE A 24 0.56 -17.00 0.64
C ILE A 24 -0.34 -16.12 -0.23
N ALA A 25 -1.62 -16.49 -0.40
CA ALA A 25 -2.56 -15.72 -1.20
C ALA A 25 -2.73 -14.28 -0.68
N TYR A 26 -2.77 -14.12 0.65
CA TYR A 26 -2.81 -12.80 1.27
C TYR A 26 -1.53 -11.99 1.01
N GLY A 27 -0.36 -12.61 1.13
CA GLY A 27 0.92 -11.99 0.79
C GLY A 27 1.02 -11.58 -0.69
N VAL A 28 0.52 -12.41 -1.61
CA VAL A 28 0.49 -12.11 -3.05
C VAL A 28 -0.39 -10.88 -3.32
N GLY A 29 -1.55 -10.74 -2.67
CA GLY A 29 -2.37 -9.53 -2.75
C GLY A 29 -1.58 -8.29 -2.31
N ALA A 30 -0.83 -8.37 -1.19
CA ALA A 30 0.01 -7.27 -0.73
C ALA A 30 1.03 -6.82 -1.78
N VAL A 31 1.66 -7.77 -2.51
CA VAL A 31 2.61 -7.42 -3.59
C VAL A 31 1.91 -6.57 -4.65
N GLY A 32 0.78 -7.04 -5.19
CA GLY A 32 0.12 -6.36 -6.31
C GLY A 32 -0.40 -4.97 -5.94
N LYS A 33 -1.03 -4.84 -4.78
CA LYS A 33 -1.58 -3.55 -4.36
C LYS A 33 -0.49 -2.49 -4.13
N ASP A 34 0.63 -2.87 -3.53
CA ASP A 34 1.73 -1.95 -3.28
C ASP A 34 2.55 -1.63 -4.54
N MET A 35 2.56 -2.51 -5.55
CA MET A 35 3.07 -2.17 -6.89
C MET A 35 2.31 -0.97 -7.49
N VAL A 36 0.97 -0.99 -7.45
CA VAL A 36 0.15 0.11 -7.95
C VAL A 36 0.39 1.39 -7.16
N TYR A 37 0.38 1.30 -5.83
CA TYR A 37 0.63 2.46 -4.97
C TYR A 37 1.96 3.12 -5.27
N MET A 38 3.03 2.33 -5.33
CA MET A 38 4.38 2.87 -5.51
C MET A 38 4.65 3.37 -6.93
N LEU A 39 4.03 2.77 -7.95
CA LEU A 39 4.11 3.31 -9.32
C LEU A 39 3.56 4.74 -9.38
N VAL A 40 2.40 4.99 -8.77
CA VAL A 40 1.82 6.33 -8.72
C VAL A 40 2.62 7.24 -7.78
N ALA A 41 2.92 6.80 -6.57
CA ALA A 41 3.63 7.62 -5.58
C ALA A 41 5.00 8.10 -6.08
N SER A 42 5.75 7.25 -6.80
CA SER A 42 7.10 7.59 -7.28
C SER A 42 7.13 8.30 -8.63
N TYR A 43 6.17 8.00 -9.52
CA TYR A 43 6.30 8.39 -10.91
C TYR A 43 5.22 9.31 -11.46
N ILE A 44 4.14 9.58 -10.72
CA ILE A 44 3.08 10.46 -11.22
C ILE A 44 3.58 11.89 -11.46
N LEU A 45 4.37 12.44 -10.52
CA LEU A 45 4.98 13.75 -10.68
C LEU A 45 5.93 13.78 -11.91
N TYR A 46 6.80 12.79 -12.01
CA TYR A 46 7.74 12.68 -13.14
C TYR A 46 7.00 12.57 -14.49
N TYR A 47 6.01 11.69 -14.58
CA TYR A 47 5.25 11.47 -15.80
C TYR A 47 4.54 12.74 -16.27
N TYR A 48 3.77 13.39 -15.39
CA TYR A 48 3.03 14.58 -15.76
C TYR A 48 3.93 15.81 -15.96
N ASN A 49 5.00 15.94 -15.21
CA ASN A 49 5.92 17.07 -15.34
C ASN A 49 6.90 16.89 -16.51
N SER A 50 7.73 15.86 -16.46
CA SER A 50 8.83 15.69 -17.41
C SER A 50 8.37 15.15 -18.76
N VAL A 51 7.40 14.21 -18.79
CA VAL A 51 6.95 13.57 -20.03
C VAL A 51 5.82 14.37 -20.68
N LEU A 52 4.87 14.90 -19.90
CA LEU A 52 3.70 15.62 -20.42
C LEU A 52 3.80 17.17 -20.32
N GLY A 53 4.82 17.72 -19.65
CA GLY A 53 5.06 19.16 -19.57
C GLY A 53 4.11 19.93 -18.65
N VAL A 54 3.41 19.26 -17.72
CA VAL A 54 2.55 19.93 -16.73
C VAL A 54 3.39 20.54 -15.61
N SER A 55 3.05 21.74 -15.14
CA SER A 55 3.76 22.41 -14.05
C SER A 55 3.84 21.57 -12.78
N SER A 56 5.04 21.38 -12.24
CA SER A 56 5.29 20.65 -10.99
C SER A 56 4.57 21.27 -9.79
N VAL A 57 4.44 22.60 -9.74
CA VAL A 57 3.70 23.32 -8.70
C VAL A 57 2.23 22.94 -8.74
N PHE A 58 1.62 22.88 -9.93
CA PHE A 58 0.23 22.45 -10.07
C PHE A 58 0.05 20.99 -9.63
N ILE A 59 0.93 20.11 -10.08
CA ILE A 59 0.87 18.68 -9.68
C ILE A 59 0.99 18.56 -8.16
N GLY A 60 1.98 19.21 -7.55
CA GLY A 60 2.18 19.21 -6.09
C GLY A 60 0.96 19.72 -5.33
N THR A 61 0.28 20.75 -5.86
CA THR A 61 -0.98 21.25 -5.26
C THR A 61 -2.09 20.19 -5.30
N VAL A 62 -2.25 19.49 -6.44
CA VAL A 62 -3.22 18.39 -6.57
C VAL A 62 -2.90 17.25 -5.61
N LEU A 63 -1.63 16.84 -5.51
CA LEU A 63 -1.20 15.78 -4.60
C LEU A 63 -1.48 16.16 -3.13
N MET A 64 -1.20 17.40 -2.75
CA MET A 64 -1.46 17.91 -1.40
C MET A 64 -2.97 17.95 -1.11
N ALA A 65 -3.77 18.47 -2.04
CA ALA A 65 -5.23 18.53 -1.89
C ALA A 65 -5.84 17.12 -1.74
N ALA A 66 -5.33 16.15 -2.48
CA ALA A 66 -5.76 14.76 -2.36
C ALA A 66 -5.41 14.17 -0.99
N ARG A 67 -4.25 14.47 -0.40
CA ARG A 67 -3.91 14.02 0.97
C ARG A 67 -4.87 14.58 2.01
N VAL A 68 -5.28 15.83 1.86
CA VAL A 68 -6.32 16.42 2.74
C VAL A 68 -7.66 15.71 2.54
N PHE A 69 -8.02 15.40 1.30
CA PHE A 69 -9.23 14.64 0.98
C PHE A 69 -9.21 13.24 1.59
N ASP A 70 -8.08 12.51 1.48
CA ASP A 70 -7.91 11.16 2.03
C ASP A 70 -8.18 11.14 3.55
N ALA A 71 -7.77 12.18 4.29
CA ALA A 71 -8.02 12.28 5.74
C ALA A 71 -9.52 12.24 6.11
N PHE A 72 -10.41 12.64 5.20
CA PHE A 72 -11.86 12.54 5.37
C PHE A 72 -12.43 11.27 4.72
N ASN A 73 -11.91 10.89 3.57
CA ASN A 73 -12.37 9.72 2.81
C ASN A 73 -12.14 8.41 3.54
N ASP A 74 -10.97 8.23 4.17
CA ASP A 74 -10.58 6.98 4.81
C ASP A 74 -11.50 6.58 5.99
N PRO A 75 -11.84 7.47 6.95
CA PRO A 75 -12.81 7.16 8.00
C PRO A 75 -14.21 6.81 7.44
N ILE A 76 -14.67 7.51 6.40
CA ILE A 76 -15.95 7.24 5.76
C ILE A 76 -15.95 5.83 5.17
N MET A 77 -14.89 5.47 4.46
CA MET A 77 -14.75 4.12 3.90
C MET A 77 -14.70 3.05 4.98
N GLY A 78 -13.99 3.30 6.08
CA GLY A 78 -13.98 2.39 7.23
C GLY A 78 -15.39 2.06 7.73
N ILE A 79 -16.26 3.08 7.85
CA ILE A 79 -17.65 2.90 8.26
C ILE A 79 -18.48 2.16 7.22
N VAL A 80 -18.33 2.51 5.93
CA VAL A 80 -19.04 1.83 4.84
C VAL A 80 -18.72 0.35 4.82
N VAL A 81 -17.45 0.00 4.93
CA VAL A 81 -16.97 -1.39 5.00
C VAL A 81 -17.50 -2.09 6.25
N ALA A 82 -17.46 -1.44 7.43
CA ALA A 82 -17.96 -2.01 8.67
C ALA A 82 -19.47 -2.34 8.62
N LYS A 83 -20.26 -1.54 7.91
CA LYS A 83 -21.72 -1.73 7.72
C LYS A 83 -22.07 -2.73 6.62
N THR A 84 -21.10 -3.13 5.80
CA THR A 84 -21.36 -4.02 4.67
C THR A 84 -21.69 -5.43 5.13
N ARG A 85 -22.77 -5.97 4.58
CA ARG A 85 -23.17 -7.39 4.73
C ARG A 85 -23.39 -7.98 3.35
N SER A 86 -22.58 -8.94 2.93
CA SER A 86 -22.73 -9.60 1.65
C SER A 86 -22.52 -11.11 1.75
N ARG A 87 -23.01 -11.85 0.74
CA ARG A 87 -22.81 -13.30 0.63
C ARG A 87 -21.32 -13.68 0.45
N TRP A 88 -20.49 -12.74 0.02
CA TRP A 88 -19.05 -12.92 -0.18
C TRP A 88 -18.23 -12.57 1.06
N GLY A 89 -18.89 -12.12 2.14
CA GLY A 89 -18.25 -11.55 3.31
C GLY A 89 -18.34 -10.03 3.33
N ARG A 90 -17.68 -9.41 4.30
CA ARG A 90 -17.68 -7.96 4.51
C ARG A 90 -16.64 -7.25 3.65
N PHE A 91 -15.42 -7.78 3.59
CA PHE A 91 -14.25 -7.13 2.98
C PHE A 91 -14.04 -7.50 1.51
N ARG A 92 -14.27 -8.77 1.16
CA ARG A 92 -13.99 -9.32 -0.18
C ARG A 92 -14.66 -8.57 -1.34
N PRO A 93 -15.93 -8.17 -1.27
CA PRO A 93 -16.57 -7.43 -2.38
C PRO A 93 -15.90 -6.07 -2.61
N TRP A 94 -15.47 -5.37 -1.54
CA TRP A 94 -14.78 -4.10 -1.64
C TRP A 94 -13.38 -4.24 -2.20
N ILE A 95 -12.62 -5.25 -1.75
CA ILE A 95 -11.29 -5.54 -2.30
C ILE A 95 -11.41 -5.79 -3.80
N PHE A 96 -12.34 -6.65 -4.22
CA PHE A 96 -12.51 -6.98 -5.64
C PHE A 96 -12.96 -5.76 -6.48
N SER A 97 -14.02 -5.07 -6.07
CA SER A 97 -14.53 -3.91 -6.82
C SER A 97 -13.53 -2.76 -6.84
N GLY A 98 -12.91 -2.45 -5.69
CA GLY A 98 -11.86 -1.43 -5.59
C GLY A 98 -10.66 -1.75 -6.48
N THR A 99 -10.23 -3.00 -6.52
CA THR A 99 -9.14 -3.47 -7.39
C THR A 99 -9.44 -3.23 -8.87
N VAL A 100 -10.62 -3.66 -9.34
CA VAL A 100 -10.98 -3.51 -10.76
C VAL A 100 -11.10 -2.04 -11.14
N LEU A 101 -11.78 -1.25 -10.32
CA LEU A 101 -11.93 0.19 -10.57
C LEU A 101 -10.58 0.91 -10.54
N ASN A 102 -9.73 0.60 -9.55
CA ASN A 102 -8.42 1.21 -9.42
C ASN A 102 -7.48 0.83 -10.57
N ALA A 103 -7.52 -0.40 -11.05
CA ALA A 103 -6.75 -0.84 -12.21
C ALA A 103 -7.11 -0.06 -13.48
N VAL A 104 -8.41 0.20 -13.69
CA VAL A 104 -8.89 1.02 -14.82
C VAL A 104 -8.41 2.46 -14.69
N VAL A 105 -8.53 3.05 -13.51
CA VAL A 105 -8.10 4.43 -13.25
C VAL A 105 -6.57 4.55 -13.37
N LEU A 106 -5.82 3.58 -12.84
CA LEU A 106 -4.36 3.53 -12.99
C LEU A 106 -3.94 3.55 -14.45
N TYR A 107 -4.53 2.66 -15.25
CA TYR A 107 -4.23 2.63 -16.68
C TYR A 107 -4.57 3.97 -17.36
N ALA A 108 -5.76 4.52 -17.08
CA ALA A 108 -6.18 5.81 -17.63
C ALA A 108 -5.21 6.95 -17.29
N MET A 109 -4.71 6.99 -16.05
CA MET A 109 -3.76 8.02 -15.59
C MET A 109 -2.47 8.05 -16.42
N PHE A 110 -1.99 6.92 -16.89
CA PHE A 110 -0.78 6.81 -17.72
C PHE A 110 -1.06 6.67 -19.22
N ALA A 111 -2.33 6.56 -19.61
CA ALA A 111 -2.78 6.49 -21.01
C ALA A 111 -3.44 7.79 -21.48
N VAL A 112 -2.85 8.94 -21.13
CA VAL A 112 -3.36 10.28 -21.50
C VAL A 112 -3.40 10.43 -23.04
N PRO A 113 -4.52 10.84 -23.67
CA PRO A 113 -4.60 11.05 -25.12
C PRO A 113 -3.67 12.13 -25.62
N GLU A 114 -3.04 11.94 -26.80
CA GLU A 114 -2.10 12.92 -27.38
C GLU A 114 -2.79 14.22 -27.80
N SER A 115 -4.04 14.13 -28.17
CA SER A 115 -4.85 15.29 -28.58
C SER A 115 -5.24 16.21 -27.40
N MET A 116 -4.93 15.82 -26.16
CA MET A 116 -5.36 16.57 -24.98
C MET A 116 -4.49 17.80 -24.79
N GLY A 117 -5.08 18.99 -24.87
CA GLY A 117 -4.39 20.27 -24.61
C GLY A 117 -4.00 20.45 -23.13
N ALA A 118 -3.11 21.39 -22.85
CA ALA A 118 -2.54 21.64 -21.53
C ALA A 118 -3.61 21.86 -20.42
N GLY A 119 -4.71 22.55 -20.72
CA GLY A 119 -5.82 22.73 -19.79
C GLY A 119 -6.54 21.43 -19.49
N GLY A 120 -6.81 20.63 -20.52
CA GLY A 120 -7.42 19.30 -20.38
C GLY A 120 -6.57 18.34 -19.56
N MET A 121 -5.24 18.34 -19.76
CA MET A 121 -4.31 17.52 -18.96
C MET A 121 -4.36 17.85 -17.46
N LYS A 122 -4.48 19.13 -17.10
CA LYS A 122 -4.60 19.54 -15.69
C LYS A 122 -5.90 19.02 -15.05
N VAL A 123 -7.03 19.18 -15.74
CA VAL A 123 -8.33 18.68 -15.27
C VAL A 123 -8.29 17.16 -15.19
N PHE A 124 -7.78 16.50 -16.22
CA PHE A 124 -7.67 15.03 -16.26
C PHE A 124 -6.82 14.48 -15.11
N LEU A 125 -5.63 15.06 -14.88
CA LEU A 125 -4.78 14.68 -13.75
C LEU A 125 -5.54 14.82 -12.43
N THR A 126 -6.19 15.97 -12.21
CA THR A 126 -6.91 16.23 -10.95
C THR A 126 -7.99 15.17 -10.73
N VAL A 127 -8.87 14.97 -11.71
CA VAL A 127 -9.97 14.01 -11.60
C VAL A 127 -9.44 12.58 -11.45
N ALA A 128 -8.49 12.18 -12.28
CA ALA A 128 -7.94 10.83 -12.26
C ALA A 128 -7.20 10.52 -10.95
N TYR A 129 -6.47 11.49 -10.39
CA TYR A 129 -5.74 11.29 -9.14
C TYR A 129 -6.69 11.15 -7.93
N PHE A 130 -7.74 11.98 -7.85
CA PHE A 130 -8.77 11.82 -6.81
C PHE A 130 -9.53 10.49 -6.95
N LEU A 131 -9.91 10.11 -8.18
CA LEU A 131 -10.55 8.81 -8.43
C LEU A 131 -9.62 7.65 -8.07
N TRP A 132 -8.32 7.77 -8.35
CA TRP A 132 -7.32 6.79 -7.95
C TRP A 132 -7.27 6.64 -6.43
N GLY A 133 -7.21 7.75 -5.69
CA GLY A 133 -7.23 7.74 -4.21
C GLY A 133 -8.49 7.05 -3.67
N ILE A 134 -9.68 7.46 -4.14
CA ILE A 134 -10.95 6.87 -3.73
C ILE A 134 -10.99 5.36 -4.01
N THR A 135 -10.66 4.95 -5.23
CA THR A 135 -10.70 3.53 -5.62
C THR A 135 -9.62 2.71 -4.92
N TYR A 136 -8.47 3.32 -4.61
CA TYR A 136 -7.42 2.68 -3.81
C TYR A 136 -7.89 2.44 -2.37
N THR A 137 -8.47 3.45 -1.74
CA THR A 137 -9.04 3.35 -0.37
C THR A 137 -10.14 2.30 -0.29
N LEU A 138 -10.99 2.16 -1.33
CA LEU A 138 -12.02 1.12 -1.43
C LEU A 138 -11.46 -0.30 -1.28
N MET A 139 -10.23 -0.53 -1.69
CA MET A 139 -9.56 -1.82 -1.63
C MET A 139 -8.61 -1.91 -0.41
N ASP A 140 -7.83 -0.88 -0.15
CA ASP A 140 -6.74 -0.91 0.85
C ASP A 140 -7.26 -1.03 2.29
N ILE A 141 -8.29 -0.25 2.66
CA ILE A 141 -8.87 -0.32 4.01
C ILE A 141 -9.46 -1.70 4.31
N PRO A 142 -10.32 -2.30 3.44
CA PRO A 142 -10.79 -3.65 3.66
C PRO A 142 -9.68 -4.69 3.69
N TYR A 143 -8.65 -4.53 2.87
CA TYR A 143 -7.50 -5.42 2.82
C TYR A 143 -6.81 -5.51 4.19
N TRP A 144 -6.41 -4.39 4.76
CA TRP A 144 -5.76 -4.39 6.08
C TRP A 144 -6.71 -4.77 7.22
N SER A 145 -7.99 -4.40 7.12
CA SER A 145 -9.03 -4.75 8.08
C SER A 145 -9.38 -6.23 8.07
N MET A 146 -9.04 -6.96 7.01
CA MET A 146 -9.28 -8.40 6.92
C MET A 146 -8.36 -9.21 7.86
N ILE A 147 -7.15 -8.73 8.19
CA ILE A 147 -6.21 -9.46 9.06
C ILE A 147 -6.86 -9.89 10.39
N PRO A 148 -7.46 -9.00 11.19
CA PRO A 148 -8.13 -9.40 12.43
C PRO A 148 -9.36 -10.29 12.21
N ALA A 149 -10.00 -10.24 11.05
CA ALA A 149 -11.18 -11.05 10.74
C ALA A 149 -10.84 -12.51 10.36
N ILE A 150 -9.60 -12.78 9.95
CA ILE A 150 -9.15 -14.12 9.54
C ILE A 150 -8.18 -14.76 10.51
N THR A 151 -7.67 -14.01 11.50
CA THR A 151 -6.69 -14.47 12.49
C THR A 151 -7.17 -14.30 13.92
N GLU A 152 -6.78 -15.22 14.79
CA GLU A 152 -6.92 -15.02 16.23
C GLU A 152 -5.90 -14.01 16.78
N PRO A 153 -6.22 -13.27 17.86
CA PRO A 153 -5.27 -12.40 18.53
C PRO A 153 -4.01 -13.15 18.99
N GLY A 154 -2.84 -12.56 18.76
CA GLY A 154 -1.57 -13.12 19.19
C GLY A 154 -0.59 -13.35 18.04
N LYS A 155 0.26 -14.39 18.18
CA LYS A 155 1.38 -14.67 17.26
C LYS A 155 0.96 -14.87 15.79
N GLU A 156 -0.21 -15.45 15.55
CA GLU A 156 -0.68 -15.70 14.19
C GLU A 156 -0.99 -14.40 13.46
N ARG A 157 -1.70 -13.48 14.12
CA ARG A 157 -1.99 -12.14 13.59
C ARG A 157 -0.72 -11.34 13.35
N GLU A 158 0.22 -11.39 14.30
CA GLU A 158 1.53 -10.72 14.15
C GLU A 158 2.32 -11.27 12.97
N ASN A 159 2.39 -12.59 12.81
CA ASN A 159 3.11 -13.22 11.72
C ASN A 159 2.47 -12.92 10.34
N LEU A 160 1.12 -12.91 10.26
CA LEU A 160 0.44 -12.56 9.02
C LEU A 160 0.65 -11.08 8.67
N SER A 161 0.59 -10.19 9.67
CA SER A 161 0.85 -8.76 9.47
C SER A 161 2.29 -8.52 9.00
N ALA A 162 3.27 -9.20 9.61
CA ALA A 162 4.66 -9.11 9.20
C ALA A 162 4.89 -9.64 7.78
N LEU A 163 4.28 -10.79 7.44
CA LEU A 163 4.33 -11.36 6.10
C LEU A 163 3.73 -10.39 5.07
N ALA A 164 2.54 -9.86 5.34
CA ALA A 164 1.87 -8.93 4.44
C ALA A 164 2.70 -7.65 4.22
N ARG A 165 3.29 -7.08 5.29
CA ARG A 165 4.17 -5.91 5.18
C ARG A 165 5.45 -6.21 4.41
N SER A 166 6.07 -7.37 4.61
CA SER A 166 7.24 -7.79 3.82
C SER A 166 6.91 -7.94 2.34
N CYS A 167 5.78 -8.58 2.03
CA CYS A 167 5.30 -8.72 0.65
C CYS A 167 4.96 -7.34 0.03
N ALA A 168 4.34 -6.44 0.79
CA ALA A 168 4.08 -5.06 0.38
C ALA A 168 5.39 -4.33 0.05
N GLY A 169 6.43 -4.48 0.87
CA GLY A 169 7.76 -3.93 0.60
C GLY A 169 8.38 -4.44 -0.70
N VAL A 170 8.25 -5.74 -0.98
CA VAL A 170 8.67 -6.31 -2.27
C VAL A 170 7.85 -5.71 -3.41
N GLY A 171 6.52 -5.61 -3.25
CA GLY A 171 5.63 -4.98 -4.23
C GLY A 171 6.05 -3.54 -4.55
N SER A 172 6.36 -2.75 -3.53
CA SER A 172 6.84 -1.37 -3.67
C SER A 172 8.18 -1.26 -4.40
N ALA A 173 9.11 -2.18 -4.12
CA ALA A 173 10.46 -2.15 -4.72
C ALA A 173 10.42 -2.41 -6.24
N ILE A 174 9.51 -3.25 -6.73
CA ILE A 174 9.42 -3.61 -8.14
C ILE A 174 9.24 -2.37 -9.04
N PRO A 175 8.19 -1.54 -8.92
CA PRO A 175 8.06 -0.37 -9.78
C PRO A 175 9.11 0.68 -9.49
N THR A 176 9.56 0.84 -8.24
CA THR A 176 10.59 1.83 -7.91
C THR A 176 11.88 1.59 -8.68
N VAL A 177 12.31 0.32 -8.79
CA VAL A 177 13.55 -0.06 -9.46
C VAL A 177 13.34 -0.24 -10.97
N LEU A 178 12.27 -0.93 -11.37
CA LEU A 178 12.13 -1.38 -12.75
C LEU A 178 11.55 -0.33 -13.69
N THR A 179 10.79 0.67 -13.22
CA THR A 179 10.11 1.62 -14.10
C THR A 179 11.09 2.33 -15.05
N MET A 180 12.21 2.83 -14.52
CA MET A 180 13.20 3.56 -15.34
C MET A 180 14.08 2.65 -16.22
N ILE A 181 13.94 1.34 -16.08
CA ILE A 181 14.55 0.34 -16.97
C ILE A 181 13.54 -0.08 -18.05
N VAL A 182 12.32 -0.39 -17.62
CA VAL A 182 11.30 -1.00 -18.48
C VAL A 182 10.62 0.04 -19.39
N VAL A 183 10.35 1.24 -18.87
CA VAL A 183 9.69 2.30 -19.67
C VAL A 183 10.49 2.70 -20.90
N PRO A 184 11.79 3.02 -20.81
CA PRO A 184 12.61 3.29 -22.00
C PRO A 184 12.69 2.07 -22.95
N ALA A 185 12.84 0.86 -22.42
CA ALA A 185 12.92 -0.36 -23.22
C ALA A 185 11.63 -0.60 -24.03
N ILE A 186 10.46 -0.45 -23.40
CA ILE A 186 9.17 -0.56 -24.09
C ILE A 186 9.02 0.56 -25.15
N SER A 187 9.38 1.80 -24.82
CA SER A 187 9.29 2.92 -25.74
C SER A 187 10.21 2.74 -26.95
N GLY A 188 11.45 2.30 -26.75
CA GLY A 188 12.40 2.00 -27.81
C GLY A 188 11.91 0.89 -28.74
N ALA A 189 11.41 -0.20 -28.17
CA ALA A 189 10.84 -1.29 -28.95
C ALA A 189 9.59 -0.88 -29.74
N ALA A 190 8.71 -0.07 -29.15
CA ALA A 190 7.48 0.39 -29.79
C ALA A 190 7.72 1.38 -30.93
N LEU A 191 8.74 2.24 -30.82
CA LEU A 191 9.08 3.27 -31.78
C LEU A 191 10.18 2.82 -32.77
N ALA A 192 10.77 1.63 -32.57
CA ALA A 192 11.94 1.13 -33.32
C ALA A 192 13.07 2.18 -33.37
N ALA A 193 13.32 2.91 -32.27
CA ALA A 193 14.23 4.03 -32.20
C ALA A 193 15.41 3.74 -31.28
N ASP A 194 16.63 4.00 -31.79
CA ASP A 194 17.87 3.86 -30.99
C ASP A 194 18.06 5.03 -30.01
N LYS A 195 17.48 6.19 -30.33
CA LYS A 195 17.52 7.39 -29.46
C LYS A 195 16.10 7.82 -29.12
N LEU A 196 15.80 7.93 -27.84
CA LEU A 196 14.51 8.33 -27.30
C LEU A 196 14.59 9.75 -26.72
N ASN A 197 13.56 10.55 -26.99
CA ASN A 197 13.30 11.76 -26.25
C ASN A 197 12.48 11.42 -24.99
N ILE A 198 12.50 12.30 -24.00
CA ILE A 198 11.75 12.07 -22.75
C ILE A 198 10.23 11.95 -22.98
N THR A 199 9.72 12.64 -24.01
CA THR A 199 8.30 12.57 -24.42
C THR A 199 7.89 11.19 -24.96
N ASP A 200 8.83 10.44 -25.50
CA ASP A 200 8.59 9.10 -26.06
C ASP A 200 8.29 8.08 -24.95
N TYR A 201 8.67 8.38 -23.71
CA TYR A 201 8.37 7.55 -22.53
C TYR A 201 6.87 7.44 -22.25
N ARG A 202 6.03 8.27 -22.87
CA ARG A 202 4.58 8.19 -22.78
C ARG A 202 4.04 6.80 -23.15
N ILE A 203 4.56 6.20 -24.24
CA ILE A 203 4.19 4.86 -24.69
C ILE A 203 4.63 3.83 -23.66
N GLY A 204 5.86 3.93 -23.17
CA GLY A 204 6.40 3.02 -22.17
C GLY A 204 5.61 3.05 -20.86
N PHE A 205 5.28 4.24 -20.34
CA PHE A 205 4.46 4.38 -19.14
C PHE A 205 3.07 3.77 -19.29
N LYS A 206 2.42 3.98 -20.44
CA LYS A 206 1.11 3.41 -20.74
C LYS A 206 1.11 1.87 -20.64
N TRP A 207 2.07 1.22 -21.30
CA TRP A 207 2.15 -0.24 -21.30
C TRP A 207 2.66 -0.80 -19.97
N TRP A 208 3.58 -0.10 -19.32
CA TRP A 208 4.05 -0.47 -17.99
C TRP A 208 2.91 -0.40 -16.96
N ALA A 209 2.13 0.66 -16.95
CA ALA A 209 0.96 0.80 -16.09
C ALA A 209 -0.09 -0.29 -16.35
N LEU A 210 -0.32 -0.67 -17.63
CA LEU A 210 -1.20 -1.78 -17.97
C LEU A 210 -0.69 -3.10 -17.38
N LEU A 211 0.61 -3.39 -17.53
CA LEU A 211 1.21 -4.60 -16.99
C LEU A 211 1.07 -4.64 -15.45
N VAL A 212 1.39 -3.55 -14.77
CA VAL A 212 1.23 -3.43 -13.31
C VAL A 212 -0.24 -3.61 -12.91
N ALA A 213 -1.20 -3.01 -13.65
CA ALA A 213 -2.62 -3.16 -13.41
C ALA A 213 -3.08 -4.62 -13.55
N VAL A 214 -2.61 -5.34 -14.58
CA VAL A 214 -2.93 -6.76 -14.78
C VAL A 214 -2.37 -7.62 -13.64
N VAL A 215 -1.10 -7.41 -13.25
CA VAL A 215 -0.48 -8.12 -12.12
C VAL A 215 -1.26 -7.85 -10.83
N PHE A 216 -1.65 -6.63 -10.60
CA PHE A 216 -2.46 -6.22 -9.46
C PHE A 216 -3.81 -6.94 -9.41
N VAL A 217 -4.57 -6.93 -10.53
CA VAL A 217 -5.87 -7.62 -10.59
C VAL A 217 -5.70 -9.11 -10.33
N ILE A 218 -4.70 -9.76 -10.95
CA ILE A 218 -4.45 -11.19 -10.75
C ILE A 218 -4.11 -11.48 -9.28
N SER A 219 -3.23 -10.69 -8.67
CA SER A 219 -2.80 -10.89 -7.29
C SER A 219 -3.94 -10.72 -6.28
N GLU A 220 -4.80 -9.71 -6.48
CA GLU A 220 -5.95 -9.49 -5.60
C GLU A 220 -7.07 -10.51 -5.84
N VAL A 221 -7.28 -10.96 -7.06
CA VAL A 221 -8.20 -12.06 -7.34
C VAL A 221 -7.74 -13.34 -6.64
N ILE A 222 -6.44 -13.65 -6.66
CA ILE A 222 -5.87 -14.78 -5.89
C ILE A 222 -6.14 -14.60 -4.40
N CYS A 223 -5.97 -13.39 -3.85
CA CYS A 223 -6.24 -13.07 -2.47
C CYS A 223 -7.73 -13.30 -2.15
N VAL A 224 -8.65 -12.65 -2.86
CA VAL A 224 -10.10 -12.74 -2.62
C VAL A 224 -10.63 -14.16 -2.77
N ALA A 225 -10.11 -14.95 -3.72
CA ALA A 225 -10.55 -16.33 -3.94
C ALA A 225 -10.13 -17.29 -2.82
N ASN A 226 -8.95 -17.09 -2.21
CA ASN A 226 -8.37 -18.03 -1.25
C ASN A 226 -8.46 -17.57 0.21
N VAL A 227 -8.81 -16.32 0.46
CA VAL A 227 -8.95 -15.76 1.81
C VAL A 227 -10.44 -15.65 2.15
N LYS A 228 -10.88 -16.39 3.15
CA LYS A 228 -12.27 -16.37 3.64
C LYS A 228 -12.33 -15.81 5.05
N GLU A 229 -13.26 -14.91 5.29
CA GLU A 229 -13.52 -14.36 6.61
C GLU A 229 -14.07 -15.46 7.53
N LYS A 230 -13.64 -15.49 8.80
CA LYS A 230 -14.16 -16.40 9.81
C LYS A 230 -15.45 -15.79 10.40
N GLY A 231 -16.61 -16.26 9.93
CA GLY A 231 -17.92 -16.01 10.56
C GLY A 231 -18.32 -14.54 10.78
N ASP A 232 -19.49 -14.33 11.34
CA ASP A 232 -20.00 -13.02 11.73
C ASP A 232 -19.25 -12.46 12.95
N THR A 233 -18.08 -11.88 12.74
CA THR A 233 -17.55 -10.92 13.70
C THR A 233 -18.48 -9.70 13.64
N ILE A 234 -19.42 -9.62 14.56
CA ILE A 234 -20.26 -8.44 14.76
C ILE A 234 -19.31 -7.31 15.18
N VAL A 235 -18.87 -6.53 14.20
CA VAL A 235 -18.24 -5.25 14.50
C VAL A 235 -19.40 -4.27 14.66
N GLU A 236 -19.66 -3.87 15.90
CA GLU A 236 -20.60 -2.79 16.16
C GLU A 236 -20.17 -1.56 15.33
N SER A 237 -21.05 -1.11 14.45
CA SER A 237 -20.78 0.07 13.62
C SER A 237 -21.09 1.30 14.43
N HIS A 238 -20.08 1.88 15.03
CA HIS A 238 -20.17 3.17 15.70
C HIS A 238 -20.17 4.34 14.69
N GLY A 239 -20.84 5.42 15.03
CA GLY A 239 -20.76 6.67 14.26
C GLY A 239 -19.37 7.30 14.33
N ILE A 240 -19.03 8.19 13.39
CA ILE A 240 -17.72 8.88 13.36
C ILE A 240 -17.44 9.56 14.71
N GLY A 241 -18.45 10.21 15.31
CA GLY A 241 -18.30 10.87 16.62
C GLY A 241 -18.00 9.89 17.76
N GLU A 242 -18.63 8.71 17.76
CA GLU A 242 -18.35 7.64 18.75
C GLU A 242 -16.99 7.03 18.56
N MET A 243 -16.53 6.88 17.31
CA MET A 243 -15.16 6.42 17.02
C MET A 243 -14.11 7.40 17.53
N PHE A 244 -14.29 8.70 17.29
CA PHE A 244 -13.41 9.74 17.83
C PHE A 244 -13.46 9.80 19.35
N HIS A 245 -14.63 9.73 19.94
CA HIS A 245 -14.80 9.71 21.40
C HIS A 245 -14.12 8.49 22.01
N SER A 246 -14.32 7.32 21.43
CA SER A 246 -13.66 6.05 21.87
C SER A 246 -12.13 6.12 21.73
N LEU A 247 -11.60 6.77 20.69
CA LEU A 247 -10.17 6.95 20.50
C LEU A 247 -9.58 7.90 21.57
N VAL A 248 -10.24 9.03 21.82
CA VAL A 248 -9.74 10.04 22.79
C VAL A 248 -9.90 9.57 24.23
N THR A 249 -10.91 8.77 24.53
CA THR A 249 -11.12 8.20 25.88
C THR A 249 -10.29 6.95 26.17
N ASN A 250 -9.68 6.35 25.14
CA ASN A 250 -8.78 5.20 25.29
C ASN A 250 -7.33 5.65 25.30
N ASP A 251 -6.76 5.89 26.48
CA ASP A 251 -5.37 6.36 26.66
C ASP A 251 -4.35 5.50 25.92
N GLN A 252 -4.55 4.19 25.87
CA GLN A 252 -3.63 3.27 25.18
C GLN A 252 -3.69 3.44 23.66
N ALA A 253 -4.90 3.56 23.10
CA ALA A 253 -5.09 3.78 21.67
C ALA A 253 -4.56 5.15 21.27
N LEU A 254 -4.84 6.19 22.06
CA LEU A 254 -4.37 7.54 21.83
C LEU A 254 -2.85 7.62 21.86
N ALA A 255 -2.20 6.99 22.87
CA ALA A 255 -0.74 6.93 22.96
C ALA A 255 -0.11 6.26 21.74
N VAL A 256 -0.69 5.16 21.25
CA VAL A 256 -0.21 4.47 20.04
C VAL A 256 -0.37 5.37 18.82
N VAL A 257 -1.50 6.05 18.64
CA VAL A 257 -1.73 6.96 17.50
C VAL A 257 -0.74 8.12 17.53
N ILE A 258 -0.56 8.78 18.66
CA ILE A 258 0.40 9.88 18.81
C ILE A 258 1.82 9.40 18.49
N THR A 259 2.22 8.23 19.00
CA THR A 259 3.54 7.66 18.72
C THR A 259 3.73 7.39 17.23
N ILE A 260 2.75 6.77 16.57
CA ILE A 260 2.81 6.50 15.13
C ILE A 260 2.94 7.82 14.34
N VAL A 261 2.17 8.85 14.70
CA VAL A 261 2.24 10.17 14.04
C VAL A 261 3.61 10.79 14.20
N LEU A 262 4.17 10.81 15.42
CA LEU A 262 5.47 11.39 15.70
C LEU A 262 6.61 10.66 14.98
N VAL A 263 6.64 9.33 15.06
CA VAL A 263 7.66 8.50 14.40
C VAL A 263 7.59 8.67 12.89
N ASN A 264 6.38 8.53 12.27
CA ASN A 264 6.27 8.71 10.83
C ASN A 264 6.64 10.15 10.40
N SER A 265 6.24 11.16 11.15
CA SER A 265 6.62 12.56 10.85
C SER A 265 8.14 12.74 10.88
N ALA A 266 8.82 12.20 11.88
CA ALA A 266 10.28 12.23 11.96
C ALA A 266 10.93 11.53 10.76
N LEU A 267 10.48 10.32 10.43
CA LEU A 267 10.98 9.56 9.28
C LEU A 267 10.75 10.29 7.95
N TYR A 268 9.56 10.85 7.72
CA TYR A 268 9.27 11.60 6.51
C TYR A 268 10.11 12.87 6.37
N ILE A 269 10.28 13.63 7.46
CA ILE A 269 11.12 14.84 7.48
C ILE A 269 12.56 14.46 7.18
N THR A 270 13.10 13.46 7.88
CA THR A 270 14.48 12.99 7.68
C THR A 270 14.70 12.50 6.25
N SER A 271 13.82 11.66 5.74
CA SER A 271 13.93 11.12 4.38
C SER A 271 13.89 12.22 3.30
N ASN A 272 13.04 13.24 3.49
CA ASN A 272 12.98 14.37 2.55
C ASN A 272 14.18 15.29 2.64
N LEU A 273 14.79 15.47 3.82
CA LEU A 273 15.98 16.31 3.99
C LEU A 273 17.25 15.59 3.53
N LEU A 274 17.27 14.27 3.55
CA LEU A 274 18.44 13.47 3.25
C LEU A 274 18.96 13.69 1.82
N ILE A 275 18.07 13.86 0.84
CA ILE A 275 18.47 14.15 -0.55
C ILE A 275 19.21 15.49 -0.63
N TYR A 276 18.74 16.51 0.11
CA TYR A 276 19.38 17.82 0.14
C TYR A 276 20.76 17.75 0.78
N PHE A 277 20.92 16.98 1.87
CA PHE A 277 22.20 16.74 2.50
C PHE A 277 23.20 16.08 1.55
N PHE A 278 22.80 15.02 0.85
CA PHE A 278 23.68 14.37 -0.14
C PHE A 278 24.01 15.28 -1.34
N THR A 279 23.07 16.11 -1.78
CA THR A 279 23.26 16.98 -2.94
C THR A 279 24.12 18.20 -2.60
N TYR A 280 23.85 18.88 -1.47
CA TYR A 280 24.47 20.16 -1.16
C TYR A 280 25.67 20.06 -0.20
N ASP A 281 25.67 19.15 0.77
CA ASP A 281 26.76 19.00 1.73
C ASP A 281 27.81 17.98 1.26
N ILE A 282 27.36 16.81 0.75
CA ILE A 282 28.28 15.76 0.26
C ILE A 282 28.64 15.96 -1.21
N GLY A 283 27.79 16.59 -1.99
CA GLY A 283 28.00 16.80 -3.44
C GLY A 283 27.90 15.51 -4.26
N SER A 284 27.16 14.50 -3.79
CA SER A 284 27.04 13.19 -4.44
C SER A 284 25.61 12.68 -4.49
N GLU A 285 24.94 12.90 -5.61
CA GLU A 285 23.60 12.31 -5.86
C GLU A 285 23.65 10.77 -5.95
N SER A 286 24.74 10.21 -6.47
CA SER A 286 24.94 8.75 -6.50
C SER A 286 25.10 8.17 -5.11
N GLY A 287 25.67 8.90 -4.17
CA GLY A 287 25.74 8.54 -2.75
C GLY A 287 24.35 8.40 -2.13
N TYR A 288 23.43 9.30 -2.43
CA TYR A 288 22.04 9.20 -1.99
C TYR A 288 21.34 7.96 -2.56
N ALA A 289 21.54 7.66 -3.85
CA ALA A 289 20.94 6.49 -4.47
C ALA A 289 21.42 5.18 -3.81
N LEU A 290 22.73 5.06 -3.55
CA LEU A 290 23.30 3.93 -2.83
C LEU A 290 22.75 3.82 -1.40
N PHE A 291 22.76 4.92 -0.65
CA PHE A 291 22.23 4.96 0.72
C PHE A 291 20.76 4.49 0.75
N SER A 292 19.93 5.01 -0.14
CA SER A 292 18.51 4.67 -0.22
C SER A 292 18.29 3.20 -0.63
N ALA A 293 19.11 2.67 -1.53
CA ALA A 293 19.04 1.26 -1.93
C ALA A 293 19.40 0.32 -0.77
N PHE A 294 20.49 0.63 -0.03
CA PHE A 294 20.88 -0.14 1.16
C PHE A 294 19.83 -0.03 2.27
N GLY A 295 19.32 1.19 2.55
CA GLY A 295 18.29 1.43 3.55
C GLY A 295 17.00 0.68 3.24
N GLY A 296 16.51 0.75 2.00
CA GLY A 296 15.32 0.02 1.55
C GLY A 296 15.50 -1.51 1.63
N GLY A 297 16.67 -2.01 1.21
CA GLY A 297 17.01 -3.42 1.35
C GLY A 297 17.05 -3.90 2.81
N ALA A 298 17.67 -3.13 3.68
CA ALA A 298 17.74 -3.41 5.11
C ALA A 298 16.34 -3.39 5.76
N GLN A 299 15.47 -2.46 5.36
CA GLN A 299 14.10 -2.37 5.85
C GLN A 299 13.29 -3.63 5.48
N ILE A 300 13.36 -4.07 4.23
CA ILE A 300 12.69 -5.31 3.79
C ILE A 300 13.22 -6.51 4.58
N LEU A 301 14.54 -6.60 4.74
CA LEU A 301 15.19 -7.68 5.48
C LEU A 301 14.76 -7.69 6.96
N ALA A 302 14.71 -6.53 7.60
CA ALA A 302 14.24 -6.39 8.97
C ALA A 302 12.78 -6.85 9.13
N MET A 303 11.90 -6.50 8.19
CA MET A 303 10.50 -6.97 8.19
C MET A 303 10.41 -8.50 8.03
N MET A 304 11.22 -9.11 7.17
CA MET A 304 11.27 -10.56 7.00
C MET A 304 11.79 -11.27 8.26
N LEU A 305 12.74 -10.67 8.96
CA LEU A 305 13.34 -11.19 10.19
C LEU A 305 12.48 -10.92 11.44
N PHE A 306 11.50 -10.03 11.37
CA PHE A 306 10.62 -9.67 12.49
C PHE A 306 10.06 -10.89 13.24
N PRO A 307 9.51 -11.95 12.60
CA PRO A 307 9.01 -13.12 13.30
C PRO A 307 10.06 -13.87 14.13
N LEU A 308 11.34 -13.82 13.71
CA LEU A 308 12.45 -14.44 14.43
C LEU A 308 12.79 -13.66 15.70
N PHE A 309 12.88 -12.34 15.61
CA PHE A 309 13.08 -11.48 16.76
C PHE A 309 11.91 -11.56 17.73
N ARG A 310 10.68 -11.65 17.23
CA ARG A 310 9.47 -11.78 18.04
C ARG A 310 9.39 -13.08 18.84
N LYS A 311 10.08 -14.14 18.41
CA LYS A 311 10.22 -15.37 19.20
C LYS A 311 11.06 -15.19 20.46
N LYS A 312 12.07 -14.30 20.42
CA LYS A 312 13.04 -14.10 21.50
C LYS A 312 12.75 -12.87 22.38
N MET A 313 12.02 -11.87 21.84
CA MET A 313 11.81 -10.59 22.50
C MET A 313 10.32 -10.31 22.71
N SER A 314 9.98 -9.62 23.82
CA SER A 314 8.62 -9.11 24.02
C SER A 314 8.31 -7.94 23.07
N LYS A 315 7.01 -7.69 22.80
CA LYS A 315 6.58 -6.57 21.94
C LYS A 315 7.17 -5.22 22.39
N ARG A 316 7.13 -4.96 23.69
CA ARG A 316 7.64 -3.72 24.27
C ARG A 316 9.15 -3.55 24.03
N LYS A 317 9.93 -4.62 24.26
CA LYS A 317 11.37 -4.56 24.01
C LYS A 317 11.69 -4.35 22.54
N LEU A 318 10.99 -5.06 21.65
CA LEU A 318 11.19 -4.92 20.21
C LEU A 318 10.88 -3.50 19.74
N PHE A 319 9.74 -2.93 20.19
CA PHE A 319 9.34 -1.57 19.85
C PHE A 319 10.35 -0.52 20.35
N VAL A 320 10.77 -0.62 21.61
CA VAL A 320 11.77 0.30 22.16
C VAL A 320 13.09 0.22 21.40
N HIS A 321 13.55 -1.00 21.04
CA HIS A 321 14.79 -1.14 20.27
C HIS A 321 14.64 -0.57 18.85
N SER A 322 13.51 -0.77 18.17
CA SER A 322 13.32 -0.20 16.83
C SER A 322 13.32 1.33 16.84
N VAL A 323 12.72 1.96 17.85
CA VAL A 323 12.65 3.43 17.94
C VAL A 323 13.97 4.08 18.42
N VAL A 324 14.77 3.37 19.23
CA VAL A 324 16.04 3.91 19.76
C VAL A 324 17.20 3.76 18.77
N TYR A 325 17.15 2.78 17.89
CA TYR A 325 18.22 2.48 16.93
C TYR A 325 17.89 2.87 15.47
N GLU A 326 16.76 3.53 15.22
CA GLU A 326 16.40 4.21 13.97
C GLU A 326 16.94 5.66 13.97
#